data_ee1a495da7b32fc34be8514ca0b5c86d
#
_entry.id   ee1a495da7b32fc34be8514ca0b5c86d
#
_cell.length_a   1.000
_cell.length_b   1.000
_cell.length_c   1.000
_cell.angle_alpha   90.00
_cell.angle_beta   90.00
_cell.angle_gamma   90.00
#
_symmetry.space_group_name_H-M   'P 1'
#
loop_
_entity.id
_entity.type
_entity.pdbx_description
1 polymer ?
#
loop_
_entity_poly.entity_id
_entity_poly.type
_entity_poly.pdbx_seq_one_letter_code
_entity_poly.pdbx_strand_id
1 'polypeptide(L)'
;ATGWSMGAIQAFHWAASYPDRVERLAPFAGTAKTWPHNIVLIEGIRAALQADVAWNNGQYTAPPEVGLRTLGRVYASWGFSQPFYREECYKALGYETLSEFISGFWEESFVPSDANDLLAMMWTWQHADISQNDRYKGDFETALRSIQARTVVMPVRTDLYFTPEDSEYETKHIPNATFKPIESIWGHLAGFGLNPVDTAFINNTLKELLGTN
;
A
#
# COMPACT_ATOMS: atom_id res chain seq x y z
N ALA A 1 13.68 1.22 9.80
CA ALA A 1 12.68 1.75 8.86
C ALA A 1 11.41 0.90 8.92
N THR A 2 10.27 1.53 8.90
CA THR A 2 8.97 0.86 8.85
C THR A 2 7.97 1.74 8.11
N GLY A 3 6.94 1.14 7.57
CA GLY A 3 5.84 1.87 6.92
C GLY A 3 4.77 0.94 6.39
N TRP A 4 3.59 1.51 6.20
CA TRP A 4 2.44 0.91 5.56
C TRP A 4 2.33 1.38 4.12
N SER A 5 1.92 0.48 3.18
CA SER A 5 1.62 0.85 1.79
C SER A 5 2.80 1.54 1.09
N MET A 6 2.63 2.73 0.56
CA MET A 6 3.73 3.53 0.00
C MET A 6 4.84 3.82 1.02
N GLY A 7 4.51 3.89 2.31
CA GLY A 7 5.52 3.98 3.37
C GLY A 7 6.41 2.73 3.48
N ALA A 8 5.86 1.55 3.20
CA ALA A 8 6.63 0.31 3.10
C ALA A 8 7.57 0.34 1.87
N ILE A 9 7.08 0.83 0.73
CA ILE A 9 7.91 1.02 -0.47
C ILE A 9 9.10 1.94 -0.15
N GLN A 10 8.84 3.07 0.52
CA GLN A 10 9.90 3.99 0.95
C GLN A 10 10.88 3.33 1.92
N ALA A 11 10.39 2.50 2.86
CA ALA A 11 11.25 1.77 3.80
C ALA A 11 12.18 0.79 3.08
N PHE A 12 11.70 0.07 2.07
CA PHE A 12 12.53 -0.77 1.21
C PHE A 12 13.58 0.05 0.43
N HIS A 13 13.18 1.20 -0.13
CA HIS A 13 14.12 2.09 -0.82
C HIS A 13 15.25 2.57 0.09
N TRP A 14 14.92 2.96 1.33
CA TRP A 14 15.94 3.34 2.31
C TRP A 14 16.89 2.18 2.60
N ALA A 15 16.38 0.98 2.84
CA ALA A 15 17.19 -0.18 3.19
C ALA A 15 18.10 -0.63 2.04
N ALA A 16 17.63 -0.58 0.80
CA ALA A 16 18.41 -0.95 -0.38
C ALA A 16 19.44 0.13 -0.76
N SER A 17 19.07 1.41 -0.66
CA SER A 17 19.95 2.52 -1.02
C SER A 17 21.05 2.77 0.02
N TYR A 18 20.73 2.55 1.31
CA TYR A 18 21.62 2.83 2.44
C TYR A 18 21.70 1.64 3.41
N PRO A 19 22.21 0.46 2.95
CA PRO A 19 22.20 -0.77 3.75
C PRO A 19 22.93 -0.62 5.09
N ASP A 20 23.99 0.19 5.15
CA ASP A 20 24.75 0.43 6.40
C ASP A 20 24.03 1.36 7.39
N ARG A 21 22.91 1.97 7.01
CA ARG A 21 22.18 2.92 7.85
C ARG A 21 20.87 2.38 8.38
N VAL A 22 20.37 1.30 7.81
CA VAL A 22 19.12 0.66 8.23
C VAL A 22 19.45 -0.65 8.92
N GLU A 23 19.35 -0.66 10.23
CA GLU A 23 19.61 -1.87 11.03
C GLU A 23 18.41 -2.80 11.09
N ARG A 24 17.19 -2.22 11.06
CA ARG A 24 15.92 -2.97 11.16
C ARG A 24 14.92 -2.45 10.15
N LEU A 25 14.25 -3.37 9.47
CA LEU A 25 13.27 -3.08 8.43
C LEU A 25 11.98 -3.86 8.69
N ALA A 26 10.86 -3.16 8.75
CA ALA A 26 9.54 -3.75 8.95
C ALA A 26 8.49 -3.15 8.01
N PRO A 27 8.50 -3.49 6.73
CA PRO A 27 7.48 -3.08 5.78
C PRO A 27 6.20 -3.91 5.99
N PHE A 28 5.03 -3.27 5.92
CA PHE A 28 3.76 -3.98 5.98
C PHE A 28 2.76 -3.47 4.95
N ALA A 29 1.99 -4.40 4.40
CA ALA A 29 1.05 -4.15 3.31
C ALA A 29 1.69 -3.27 2.20
N GLY A 30 2.85 -3.67 1.69
CA GLY A 30 3.61 -2.96 0.67
C GLY A 30 4.62 -3.85 -0.02
N THR A 31 5.43 -3.30 -0.90
CA THR A 31 6.32 -4.03 -1.81
C THR A 31 7.63 -3.28 -2.05
N ALA A 32 8.67 -3.98 -2.49
CA ALA A 32 9.94 -3.39 -2.88
C ALA A 32 9.93 -2.80 -4.31
N LYS A 33 8.99 -3.24 -5.15
CA LYS A 33 8.70 -2.61 -6.45
C LYS A 33 7.22 -2.70 -6.79
N THR A 34 6.75 -1.80 -7.63
CA THR A 34 5.39 -1.85 -8.16
C THR A 34 5.28 -2.94 -9.21
N TRP A 35 4.57 -4.02 -8.88
CA TRP A 35 4.32 -5.13 -9.77
C TRP A 35 3.26 -4.78 -10.84
N PRO A 36 3.22 -5.49 -11.99
CA PRO A 36 2.28 -5.18 -13.06
C PRO A 36 0.81 -5.09 -12.63
N HIS A 37 0.38 -5.91 -11.66
CA HIS A 37 -0.97 -5.87 -11.11
C HIS A 37 -1.29 -4.52 -10.45
N ASN A 38 -0.33 -3.95 -9.70
CA ASN A 38 -0.47 -2.59 -9.14
C ASN A 38 -0.61 -1.53 -10.24
N ILE A 39 0.16 -1.67 -11.33
CA ILE A 39 0.09 -0.75 -12.46
C ILE A 39 -1.31 -0.76 -13.08
N VAL A 40 -1.92 -1.93 -13.24
CA VAL A 40 -3.31 -2.05 -13.75
C VAL A 40 -4.30 -1.32 -12.87
N LEU A 41 -4.20 -1.45 -11.55
CA LEU A 41 -5.03 -0.69 -10.59
C LEU A 41 -4.81 0.82 -10.75
N ILE A 42 -3.53 1.25 -10.72
CA ILE A 42 -3.16 2.67 -10.79
C ILE A 42 -3.69 3.31 -12.08
N GLU A 43 -3.55 2.62 -13.22
CA GLU A 43 -4.11 3.11 -14.48
C GLU A 43 -5.64 3.24 -14.42
N GLY A 44 -6.33 2.29 -13.78
CA GLY A 44 -7.78 2.36 -13.61
C GLY A 44 -8.23 3.57 -12.76
N ILE A 45 -7.59 3.80 -11.63
CA ILE A 45 -7.93 4.95 -10.75
C ILE A 45 -7.54 6.30 -11.36
N ARG A 46 -6.41 6.37 -12.06
CA ARG A 46 -6.01 7.56 -12.82
C ARG A 46 -7.02 7.91 -13.91
N ALA A 47 -7.41 6.92 -14.71
CA ALA A 47 -8.40 7.10 -15.77
C ALA A 47 -9.73 7.56 -15.21
N ALA A 48 -10.19 7.02 -14.07
CA ALA A 48 -11.43 7.43 -13.42
C ALA A 48 -11.41 8.91 -13.00
N LEU A 49 -10.30 9.35 -12.38
CA LEU A 49 -10.13 10.75 -11.98
C LEU A 49 -10.05 11.69 -13.20
N GLN A 50 -9.26 11.34 -14.20
CA GLN A 50 -9.02 12.16 -15.38
C GLN A 50 -10.21 12.23 -16.35
N ALA A 51 -11.20 11.34 -16.21
CA ALA A 51 -12.43 11.38 -16.97
C ALA A 51 -13.37 12.51 -16.55
N ASP A 52 -13.16 13.12 -15.39
CA ASP A 52 -13.94 14.29 -14.98
C ASP A 52 -13.56 15.51 -15.83
N VAL A 53 -14.55 16.07 -16.52
CA VAL A 53 -14.35 17.26 -17.37
C VAL A 53 -13.86 18.47 -16.56
N ALA A 54 -14.19 18.54 -15.27
CA ALA A 54 -13.75 19.61 -14.38
C ALA A 54 -12.24 19.54 -14.11
N TRP A 55 -11.60 18.38 -14.23
CA TRP A 55 -10.14 18.24 -14.06
C TRP A 55 -9.34 19.02 -15.12
N ASN A 56 -9.89 19.14 -16.34
CA ASN A 56 -9.37 20.02 -17.41
C ASN A 56 -7.83 19.91 -17.59
N ASN A 57 -7.31 18.70 -17.75
CA ASN A 57 -5.87 18.45 -17.88
C ASN A 57 -5.03 19.05 -16.74
N GLY A 58 -5.55 19.02 -15.52
CA GLY A 58 -4.90 19.54 -14.32
C GLY A 58 -5.04 21.05 -14.10
N GLN A 59 -5.79 21.75 -14.94
CA GLN A 59 -6.03 23.19 -14.85
C GLN A 59 -7.45 23.50 -14.39
N TYR A 60 -7.84 22.98 -13.23
CA TYR A 60 -9.16 23.19 -12.68
C TYR A 60 -9.21 24.40 -11.73
N THR A 61 -10.34 25.08 -11.69
CA THR A 61 -10.63 26.20 -10.78
C THR A 61 -11.53 25.79 -9.61
N ALA A 62 -12.18 24.65 -9.74
CA ALA A 62 -12.97 23.99 -8.70
C ALA A 62 -12.58 22.50 -8.69
N PRO A 63 -12.57 21.82 -7.54
CA PRO A 63 -12.21 20.41 -7.45
C PRO A 63 -13.00 19.54 -8.43
N PRO A 64 -12.36 18.59 -9.13
CA PRO A 64 -13.05 17.61 -9.98
C PRO A 64 -13.73 16.54 -9.11
N GLU A 65 -14.82 16.92 -8.46
CA GLU A 65 -15.46 16.14 -7.41
C GLU A 65 -16.02 14.80 -7.93
N VAL A 66 -16.56 14.78 -9.16
CA VAL A 66 -17.05 13.53 -9.77
C VAL A 66 -15.91 12.55 -9.98
N GLY A 67 -14.78 13.01 -10.45
CA GLY A 67 -13.56 12.21 -10.61
C GLY A 67 -13.01 11.69 -9.29
N LEU A 68 -12.95 12.53 -8.26
CA LEU A 68 -12.50 12.17 -6.92
C LEU A 68 -13.40 11.10 -6.28
N ARG A 69 -14.73 11.26 -6.37
CA ARG A 69 -15.68 10.25 -5.89
C ARG A 69 -15.58 8.94 -6.68
N THR A 70 -15.44 9.03 -8.01
CA THR A 70 -15.29 7.86 -8.87
C THR A 70 -14.01 7.08 -8.53
N LEU A 71 -12.91 7.78 -8.30
CA LEU A 71 -11.65 7.22 -7.81
C LEU A 71 -11.88 6.44 -6.51
N GLY A 72 -12.59 7.03 -5.53
CA GLY A 72 -12.93 6.37 -4.26
C GLY A 72 -13.71 5.06 -4.48
N ARG A 73 -14.66 5.04 -5.41
CA ARG A 73 -15.43 3.82 -5.77
C ARG A 73 -14.54 2.73 -6.37
N VAL A 74 -13.55 3.10 -7.20
CA VAL A 74 -12.59 2.12 -7.72
C VAL A 74 -11.73 1.56 -6.59
N TYR A 75 -11.23 2.41 -5.69
CA TYR A 75 -10.48 1.98 -4.51
C TYR A 75 -11.31 1.04 -3.61
N ALA A 76 -12.62 1.25 -3.49
CA ALA A 76 -13.50 0.42 -2.68
C ALA A 76 -13.41 -1.06 -3.05
N SER A 77 -13.27 -1.40 -4.33
CA SER A 77 -13.17 -2.79 -4.79
C SER A 77 -11.81 -3.44 -4.55
N TRP A 78 -10.78 -2.68 -4.21
CA TRP A 78 -9.42 -3.16 -4.03
C TRP A 78 -8.89 -3.02 -2.60
N GLY A 79 -9.36 -2.01 -1.84
CA GLY A 79 -8.82 -1.69 -0.52
C GLY A 79 -9.19 -2.70 0.56
N PHE A 80 -10.41 -3.21 0.50
CA PHE A 80 -10.86 -4.30 1.37
C PHE A 80 -11.05 -5.60 0.57
N SER A 81 -11.00 -6.71 1.28
CA SER A 81 -11.13 -8.03 0.65
C SER A 81 -12.59 -8.42 0.36
N GLN A 82 -12.78 -9.43 -0.47
CA GLN A 82 -14.11 -10.01 -0.70
C GLN A 82 -14.76 -10.56 0.57
N PRO A 83 -14.06 -11.29 1.47
CA PRO A 83 -14.61 -11.69 2.76
C PRO A 83 -15.07 -10.50 3.62
N PHE A 84 -14.31 -9.39 3.66
CA PHE A 84 -14.72 -8.19 4.39
C PHE A 84 -16.11 -7.71 3.97
N TYR A 85 -16.38 -7.64 2.67
CA TYR A 85 -17.70 -7.25 2.17
C TYR A 85 -18.77 -8.30 2.40
N ARG A 86 -18.44 -9.60 2.25
CA ARG A 86 -19.38 -10.70 2.46
C ARG A 86 -19.86 -10.78 3.91
N GLU A 87 -18.95 -10.51 4.85
CA GLU A 87 -19.22 -10.53 6.29
C GLU A 87 -19.72 -9.18 6.82
N GLU A 88 -19.97 -8.23 5.92
CA GLU A 88 -20.46 -6.88 6.25
C GLU A 88 -19.62 -6.14 7.32
N CYS A 89 -18.30 -6.34 7.33
CA CYS A 89 -17.41 -5.77 8.34
C CYS A 89 -17.44 -4.23 8.37
N TYR A 90 -17.95 -3.57 7.33
CA TYR A 90 -18.18 -2.12 7.31
C TYR A 90 -19.17 -1.66 8.40
N LYS A 91 -20.01 -2.56 8.94
CA LYS A 91 -20.88 -2.25 10.07
C LYS A 91 -20.09 -1.94 11.34
N ALA A 92 -18.94 -2.59 11.53
CA ALA A 92 -18.03 -2.29 12.62
C ALA A 92 -17.39 -0.88 12.50
N LEU A 93 -17.43 -0.29 11.32
CA LEU A 93 -16.99 1.09 11.06
C LEU A 93 -18.13 2.12 11.18
N GLY A 94 -19.35 1.68 11.56
CA GLY A 94 -20.50 2.55 11.79
C GLY A 94 -21.40 2.79 10.57
N TYR A 95 -21.28 1.98 9.52
CA TYR A 95 -22.12 2.07 8.31
C TYR A 95 -23.15 0.94 8.29
N GLU A 96 -24.43 1.27 8.18
CA GLU A 96 -25.52 0.29 8.20
C GLU A 96 -25.66 -0.46 6.86
N THR A 97 -25.34 0.23 5.75
CA THR A 97 -25.49 -0.33 4.40
C THR A 97 -24.20 -0.21 3.60
N LEU A 98 -24.04 -1.09 2.61
CA LEU A 98 -22.93 -1.02 1.67
C LEU A 98 -22.89 0.32 0.91
N SER A 99 -24.06 0.87 0.56
CA SER A 99 -24.14 2.16 -0.14
C SER A 99 -23.63 3.31 0.73
N GLU A 100 -24.00 3.34 2.00
CA GLU A 100 -23.48 4.34 2.96
C GLU A 100 -21.97 4.20 3.15
N PHE A 101 -21.46 2.97 3.22
CA PHE A 101 -20.03 2.73 3.34
C PHE A 101 -19.26 3.21 2.10
N ILE A 102 -19.75 2.95 0.88
CA ILE A 102 -19.11 3.40 -0.35
C ILE A 102 -19.09 4.93 -0.39
N SER A 103 -20.22 5.59 -0.13
CA SER A 103 -20.26 7.05 -0.17
C SER A 103 -19.56 7.71 1.02
N GLY A 104 -19.83 7.26 2.24
CA GLY A 104 -19.34 7.92 3.45
C GLY A 104 -17.89 7.62 3.79
N PHE A 105 -17.38 6.43 3.48
CA PHE A 105 -15.98 6.09 3.73
C PHE A 105 -15.12 6.36 2.49
N TRP A 106 -15.44 5.75 1.35
CA TRP A 106 -14.56 5.79 0.20
C TRP A 106 -14.60 7.10 -0.58
N GLU A 107 -15.80 7.58 -0.93
CA GLU A 107 -15.89 8.84 -1.70
C GLU A 107 -15.42 10.02 -0.85
N GLU A 108 -15.93 10.15 0.38
CA GLU A 108 -15.58 11.27 1.26
C GLU A 108 -14.10 11.28 1.67
N SER A 109 -13.40 10.14 1.62
CA SER A 109 -11.95 10.11 1.87
C SER A 109 -11.12 10.82 0.81
N PHE A 110 -11.62 10.93 -0.42
CA PHE A 110 -10.88 11.52 -1.53
C PHE A 110 -11.33 12.94 -1.90
N VAL A 111 -12.57 13.30 -1.61
CA VAL A 111 -13.12 14.63 -1.94
C VAL A 111 -12.27 15.79 -1.40
N PRO A 112 -11.69 15.73 -0.20
CA PRO A 112 -10.85 16.83 0.30
C PRO A 112 -9.46 16.92 -0.35
N SER A 113 -9.10 15.95 -1.22
CA SER A 113 -7.75 15.88 -1.79
C SER A 113 -7.62 16.75 -3.04
N ASP A 114 -6.42 17.28 -3.28
CA ASP A 114 -6.06 17.85 -4.57
C ASP A 114 -5.85 16.74 -5.61
N ALA A 115 -6.51 16.86 -6.75
CA ALA A 115 -6.49 15.82 -7.80
C ALA A 115 -5.09 15.66 -8.41
N ASN A 116 -4.34 16.74 -8.59
CA ASN A 116 -3.00 16.69 -9.16
C ASN A 116 -2.00 16.07 -8.17
N ASP A 117 -2.16 16.33 -6.87
CA ASP A 117 -1.34 15.69 -5.83
C ASP A 117 -1.59 14.17 -5.80
N LEU A 118 -2.85 13.73 -5.89
CA LEU A 118 -3.17 12.31 -6.01
C LEU A 118 -2.52 11.68 -7.25
N LEU A 119 -2.59 12.34 -8.41
CA LEU A 119 -1.95 11.86 -9.63
C LEU A 119 -0.42 11.80 -9.50
N ALA A 120 0.20 12.75 -8.83
CA ALA A 120 1.64 12.75 -8.55
C ALA A 120 2.05 11.61 -7.60
N MET A 121 1.23 11.34 -6.56
CA MET A 121 1.44 10.18 -5.68
C MET A 121 1.28 8.85 -6.42
N MET A 122 0.27 8.73 -7.28
CA MET A 122 0.07 7.55 -8.13
C MET A 122 1.23 7.35 -9.10
N TRP A 123 1.76 8.41 -9.67
CA TRP A 123 2.95 8.34 -10.52
C TRP A 123 4.17 7.83 -9.72
N THR A 124 4.37 8.34 -8.53
CA THR A 124 5.44 7.89 -7.63
C THR A 124 5.29 6.41 -7.28
N TRP A 125 4.08 5.97 -6.96
CA TRP A 125 3.80 4.56 -6.70
C TRP A 125 4.06 3.70 -7.93
N GLN A 126 3.55 4.10 -9.10
CA GLN A 126 3.70 3.35 -10.35
C GLN A 126 5.16 3.12 -10.76
N HIS A 127 6.05 4.06 -10.46
CA HIS A 127 7.47 4.02 -10.83
C HIS A 127 8.38 3.55 -9.69
N ALA A 128 7.82 3.12 -8.58
CA ALA A 128 8.60 2.64 -7.46
C ALA A 128 9.20 1.27 -7.75
N ASP A 129 10.53 1.20 -7.74
CA ASP A 129 11.33 -0.01 -7.85
C ASP A 129 12.72 0.26 -7.24
N ILE A 130 13.08 -0.49 -6.21
CA ILE A 130 14.36 -0.32 -5.51
C ILE A 130 15.59 -0.57 -6.39
N SER A 131 15.40 -1.21 -7.53
CA SER A 131 16.48 -1.55 -8.46
C SER A 131 16.71 -0.51 -9.57
N GLN A 132 15.74 0.38 -9.83
CA GLN A 132 15.79 1.37 -10.90
C GLN A 132 16.64 2.57 -10.53
N ASN A 133 17.95 2.35 -10.40
CA ASN A 133 18.96 3.36 -10.10
C ASN A 133 20.34 2.96 -10.65
N ASP A 134 21.32 3.87 -10.56
CA ASP A 134 22.67 3.65 -11.09
C ASP A 134 23.41 2.49 -10.42
N ARG A 135 23.07 2.17 -9.18
CA ARG A 135 23.74 1.11 -8.41
C ARG A 135 23.32 -0.27 -8.87
N TYR A 136 22.01 -0.50 -9.08
CA TYR A 136 21.45 -1.82 -9.38
C TYR A 136 21.06 -1.99 -10.85
N LYS A 137 20.86 -0.90 -11.60
CA LYS A 137 20.59 -0.89 -13.06
C LYS A 137 19.46 -1.84 -13.48
N GLY A 138 18.41 -1.93 -12.65
CA GLY A 138 17.25 -2.79 -12.87
C GLY A 138 17.40 -4.23 -12.38
N ASP A 139 18.53 -4.63 -11.80
CA ASP A 139 18.69 -5.95 -11.19
C ASP A 139 18.01 -5.98 -9.81
N PHE A 140 16.75 -6.42 -9.82
CA PHE A 140 15.88 -6.40 -8.64
C PHE A 140 16.34 -7.37 -7.55
N GLU A 141 16.79 -8.57 -7.92
CA GLU A 141 17.27 -9.52 -6.93
C GLU A 141 18.57 -9.05 -6.26
N THR A 142 19.48 -8.44 -7.01
CA THR A 142 20.69 -7.84 -6.45
C THR A 142 20.33 -6.71 -5.49
N ALA A 143 19.33 -5.89 -5.80
CA ALA A 143 18.86 -4.84 -4.90
C ALA A 143 18.28 -5.42 -3.60
N LEU A 144 17.47 -6.48 -3.66
CA LEU A 144 16.95 -7.18 -2.48
C LEU A 144 18.06 -7.82 -1.64
N ARG A 145 19.01 -8.49 -2.28
CA ARG A 145 20.18 -9.12 -1.58
C ARG A 145 21.07 -8.08 -0.90
N SER A 146 21.04 -6.84 -1.31
CA SER A 146 21.83 -5.77 -0.69
C SER A 146 21.29 -5.30 0.66
N ILE A 147 20.04 -5.61 0.98
CA ILE A 147 19.40 -5.24 2.25
C ILE A 147 20.03 -6.05 3.37
N GLN A 148 20.81 -5.38 4.23
CA GLN A 148 21.50 -6.01 5.37
C GLN A 148 20.66 -5.98 6.65
N ALA A 149 19.66 -5.14 6.70
CA ALA A 149 18.78 -4.96 7.85
C ALA A 149 18.18 -6.29 8.30
N ARG A 150 18.04 -6.48 9.61
CA ARG A 150 17.13 -7.50 10.13
C ARG A 150 15.71 -7.12 9.75
N THR A 151 15.08 -7.96 8.93
CA THR A 151 13.84 -7.60 8.22
C THR A 151 12.69 -8.52 8.63
N VAL A 152 11.51 -7.95 8.85
CA VAL A 152 10.25 -8.68 8.95
C VAL A 152 9.26 -8.11 7.93
N VAL A 153 8.95 -8.87 6.90
CA VAL A 153 7.99 -8.48 5.86
C VAL A 153 6.60 -8.98 6.25
N MET A 154 5.65 -8.04 6.39
CA MET A 154 4.30 -8.32 6.86
C MET A 154 3.25 -7.97 5.78
N PRO A 155 3.08 -8.79 4.73
CA PRO A 155 1.94 -8.61 3.83
C PRO A 155 0.64 -8.95 4.54
N VAL A 156 -0.48 -8.43 4.03
CA VAL A 156 -1.80 -8.88 4.49
C VAL A 156 -2.28 -10.03 3.60
N ARG A 157 -2.79 -11.11 4.21
CA ARG A 157 -3.19 -12.33 3.49
C ARG A 157 -4.20 -12.09 2.38
N THR A 158 -5.05 -11.10 2.52
CA THR A 158 -6.12 -10.78 1.58
C THR A 158 -5.92 -9.44 0.87
N ASP A 159 -4.70 -8.89 0.91
CA ASP A 159 -4.38 -7.65 0.19
C ASP A 159 -4.45 -7.88 -1.32
N LEU A 160 -5.19 -7.02 -2.01
CA LEU A 160 -5.34 -7.05 -3.46
C LEU A 160 -4.37 -6.07 -4.16
N TYR A 161 -3.72 -5.17 -3.41
CA TYR A 161 -2.70 -4.29 -3.96
C TYR A 161 -1.34 -4.97 -3.97
N PHE A 162 -0.89 -5.41 -2.79
CA PHE A 162 0.43 -5.99 -2.56
C PHE A 162 0.23 -7.42 -2.08
N THR A 163 0.29 -8.35 -3.03
CA THR A 163 -0.04 -9.74 -2.76
C THR A 163 0.97 -10.44 -1.85
N PRO A 164 0.53 -11.38 -1.02
CA PRO A 164 1.46 -12.18 -0.21
C PRO A 164 2.49 -12.93 -1.04
N GLU A 165 2.12 -13.35 -2.25
CA GLU A 165 3.00 -14.09 -3.17
C GLU A 165 4.18 -13.23 -3.63
N ASP A 166 3.93 -11.96 -4.00
CA ASP A 166 4.98 -11.01 -4.39
C ASP A 166 5.89 -10.72 -3.19
N SER A 167 5.31 -10.49 -2.02
CA SER A 167 6.05 -10.25 -0.78
C SER A 167 6.87 -11.47 -0.33
N GLU A 168 6.36 -12.68 -0.55
CA GLU A 168 7.10 -13.92 -0.27
C GLU A 168 8.31 -14.08 -1.20
N TYR A 169 8.11 -13.77 -2.50
CA TYR A 169 9.22 -13.74 -3.47
C TYR A 169 10.30 -12.74 -3.03
N GLU A 170 9.92 -11.52 -2.70
CA GLU A 170 10.84 -10.48 -2.24
C GLU A 170 11.60 -10.92 -0.98
N THR A 171 10.88 -11.47 0.00
CA THR A 171 11.45 -11.93 1.27
C THR A 171 12.51 -13.01 1.07
N LYS A 172 12.31 -13.93 0.14
CA LYS A 172 13.28 -15.01 -0.17
C LYS A 172 14.64 -14.50 -0.66
N HIS A 173 14.68 -13.28 -1.20
CA HIS A 173 15.92 -12.68 -1.71
C HIS A 173 16.61 -11.75 -0.72
N ILE A 174 16.00 -11.46 0.43
CA ILE A 174 16.61 -10.62 1.48
C ILE A 174 17.29 -11.53 2.51
N PRO A 175 18.62 -11.41 2.73
CA PRO A 175 19.39 -12.39 3.53
C PRO A 175 18.89 -12.60 4.96
N ASN A 176 18.45 -11.53 5.63
CA ASN A 176 18.07 -11.53 7.05
C ASN A 176 16.56 -11.26 7.22
N ALA A 177 15.73 -11.80 6.33
CA ALA A 177 14.29 -11.53 6.33
C ALA A 177 13.46 -12.72 6.87
N THR A 178 12.39 -12.37 7.54
CA THR A 178 11.32 -13.27 7.96
C THR A 178 10.02 -12.84 7.28
N PHE A 179 9.32 -13.79 6.65
CA PHE A 179 7.98 -13.60 6.12
C PHE A 179 6.97 -13.86 7.24
N LYS A 180 6.20 -12.84 7.63
CA LYS A 180 5.25 -12.89 8.76
C LYS A 180 3.92 -12.24 8.35
N PRO A 181 3.07 -12.93 7.56
CA PRO A 181 1.84 -12.35 7.05
C PRO A 181 0.84 -12.00 8.15
N ILE A 182 0.08 -10.93 7.94
CA ILE A 182 -1.05 -10.54 8.76
C ILE A 182 -2.26 -11.36 8.29
N GLU A 183 -2.75 -12.27 9.14
CA GLU A 183 -3.90 -13.13 8.87
C GLU A 183 -5.19 -12.34 9.09
N SER A 184 -5.58 -11.55 8.11
CA SER A 184 -6.71 -10.63 8.18
C SER A 184 -7.56 -10.69 6.93
N ILE A 185 -8.87 -10.47 7.10
CA ILE A 185 -9.82 -10.27 5.99
C ILE A 185 -10.01 -8.79 5.66
N TRP A 186 -9.34 -7.88 6.34
CA TRP A 186 -9.45 -6.43 6.13
C TRP A 186 -8.69 -5.92 4.91
N GLY A 187 -8.10 -6.81 4.11
CA GLY A 187 -7.36 -6.46 2.91
C GLY A 187 -6.22 -5.48 3.21
N HIS A 188 -5.97 -4.58 2.30
CA HIS A 188 -4.93 -3.55 2.45
C HIS A 188 -5.10 -2.69 3.71
N LEU A 189 -6.35 -2.44 4.11
CA LEU A 189 -6.69 -1.58 5.25
C LEU A 189 -6.41 -2.23 6.62
N ALA A 190 -6.00 -3.52 6.67
CA ALA A 190 -5.49 -4.14 7.90
C ALA A 190 -4.29 -3.38 8.49
N GLY A 191 -3.49 -2.72 7.63
CA GLY A 191 -2.36 -1.89 8.05
C GLY A 191 -2.75 -0.47 8.50
N PHE A 192 -3.99 -0.05 8.30
CA PHE A 192 -4.43 1.33 8.55
C PHE A 192 -4.86 1.62 10.00
N GLY A 193 -4.91 0.58 10.84
CA GLY A 193 -5.26 0.76 12.26
C GLY A 193 -6.76 0.68 12.57
N LEU A 194 -7.59 0.29 11.62
CA LEU A 194 -9.05 0.17 11.80
C LEU A 194 -9.46 -1.07 12.59
N ASN A 195 -8.66 -2.14 12.52
CA ASN A 195 -8.90 -3.38 13.23
C ASN A 195 -7.93 -3.52 14.41
N PRO A 196 -8.41 -3.59 15.66
CA PRO A 196 -7.55 -3.73 16.83
C PRO A 196 -6.68 -4.99 16.83
N VAL A 197 -7.17 -6.09 16.26
CA VAL A 197 -6.43 -7.37 16.19
C VAL A 197 -5.21 -7.21 15.28
N ASP A 198 -5.40 -6.65 14.09
CA ASP A 198 -4.32 -6.40 13.14
C ASP A 198 -3.30 -5.40 13.68
N THR A 199 -3.80 -4.34 14.32
CA THR A 199 -2.96 -3.33 14.99
C THR A 199 -2.11 -3.95 16.10
N ALA A 200 -2.67 -4.84 16.91
CA ALA A 200 -1.94 -5.56 17.95
C ALA A 200 -0.86 -6.47 17.37
N PHE A 201 -1.16 -7.19 16.29
CA PHE A 201 -0.20 -8.05 15.60
C PHE A 201 1.00 -7.24 15.09
N ILE A 202 0.74 -6.13 14.38
CA ILE A 202 1.79 -5.24 13.85
C ILE A 202 2.64 -4.69 14.99
N ASN A 203 2.01 -4.13 16.02
CA ASN A 203 2.71 -3.53 17.16
C ASN A 203 3.58 -4.55 17.92
N ASN A 204 3.08 -5.76 18.13
CA ASN A 204 3.85 -6.82 18.80
C ASN A 204 5.05 -7.25 17.95
N THR A 205 4.86 -7.39 16.64
CA THR A 205 5.95 -7.71 15.71
C THR A 205 7.02 -6.62 15.67
N LEU A 206 6.62 -5.34 15.68
CA LEU A 206 7.56 -4.23 15.77
C LEU A 206 8.33 -4.23 17.11
N LYS A 207 7.65 -4.48 18.24
CA LYS A 207 8.31 -4.61 19.55
C LYS A 207 9.32 -5.76 19.59
N GLU A 208 8.97 -6.92 19.04
CA GLU A 208 9.87 -8.08 18.93
C GLU A 208 11.10 -7.73 18.08
N LEU A 209 10.92 -7.06 16.95
CA LEU A 209 12.02 -6.65 16.08
C LEU A 209 12.93 -5.63 16.76
N LEU A 210 12.39 -4.69 17.53
CA LEU A 210 13.13 -3.63 18.22
C LEU A 210 13.75 -4.11 19.53
N GLY A 211 13.11 -5.01 20.27
CA GLY A 211 13.54 -5.49 21.58
C GLY A 211 14.58 -6.60 21.56
N THR A 212 14.85 -7.21 20.43
CA THR A 212 15.90 -8.22 20.29
C THR A 212 17.19 -7.60 19.80
N ASN A 213 18.16 -7.46 20.71
CA ASN A 213 19.56 -7.18 20.38
C ASN A 213 20.22 -8.41 19.76
#